data_f5b79294c9caaa09ea90d2921fea00b0
#
_entry.id   f5b79294c9caaa09ea90d2921fea00b0
#
_cell.length_a   1.000
_cell.length_b   1.000
_cell.length_c   1.000
_cell.angle_alpha   90.00
_cell.angle_beta   90.00
_cell.angle_gamma   90.00
#
_symmetry.space_group_name_H-M   'P 1'
#
loop_
_entity.id
_entity.type
_entity.pdbx_description
1 polymer ?
#
loop_
_entity_poly.entity_id
_entity_poly.type
_entity_poly.pdbx_seq_one_letter_code
_entity_poly.pdbx_strand_id
1 'polypeptide(L)'
;MANINAKFGLRPIGKLGSASNSTGTTEYDILTGTTGSIFTGDPVKMVNTGGIAVAAAGDLLLGVFQGCRYTDSAGDVIYSSYWPTTTASADAVAFVVDDPNALFEVQSAATGSVVQTVVGLNADIVYTAGSTTTGRSNVDLSGTMATGTAQCRIIG
;
A
#
# COMPACT_ATOMS: atom_id res chain seq x y z
N MET A 1 18.82 -22.87 -6.45
CA MET A 1 17.41 -22.50 -6.76
C MET A 1 17.39 -21.01 -7.10
N ALA A 2 16.80 -20.63 -8.22
CA ALA A 2 16.60 -19.22 -8.53
C ALA A 2 15.55 -18.65 -7.55
N ASN A 3 15.82 -17.48 -7.00
CA ASN A 3 14.84 -16.75 -6.18
C ASN A 3 13.70 -16.31 -7.08
N ILE A 4 12.46 -16.64 -6.70
CA ILE A 4 11.27 -16.24 -7.47
C ILE A 4 11.00 -14.78 -7.18
N ASN A 5 10.92 -13.97 -8.23
CA ASN A 5 10.47 -12.58 -8.14
C ASN A 5 8.95 -12.57 -7.85
N ALA A 6 8.58 -12.44 -6.58
CA ALA A 6 7.20 -12.42 -6.13
C ALA A 6 6.95 -11.13 -5.34
N LYS A 7 6.39 -10.12 -6.01
CA LYS A 7 6.02 -8.84 -5.40
C LYS A 7 4.91 -9.04 -4.38
N PHE A 8 4.90 -8.24 -3.32
CA PHE A 8 3.93 -8.35 -2.21
C PHE A 8 3.43 -7.00 -1.70
N GLY A 9 3.80 -5.90 -2.37
CA GLY A 9 3.46 -4.55 -1.95
C GLY A 9 4.27 -4.07 -0.75
N LEU A 10 3.73 -3.10 -0.02
CA LEU A 10 4.32 -2.58 1.22
C LEU A 10 3.78 -3.36 2.41
N ARG A 11 4.66 -4.07 3.11
CA ARG A 11 4.31 -4.84 4.31
C ARG A 11 4.78 -4.09 5.55
N PRO A 12 3.89 -3.70 6.48
CA PRO A 12 4.30 -3.04 7.71
C PRO A 12 5.08 -4.02 8.59
N ILE A 13 6.25 -3.61 9.08
CA ILE A 13 7.15 -4.43 9.91
C ILE A 13 7.43 -3.82 11.27
N GLY A 14 7.14 -2.55 11.48
CA GLY A 14 7.41 -1.88 12.74
C GLY A 14 7.29 -0.37 12.65
N LYS A 15 7.89 0.32 13.61
CA LYS A 15 7.94 1.78 13.70
C LYS A 15 9.34 2.28 14.00
N LEU A 16 9.63 3.47 13.51
CA LEU A 16 10.83 4.22 13.89
C LEU A 16 10.71 4.78 15.32
N GLY A 17 11.84 4.83 16.02
CA GLY A 17 11.93 5.43 17.36
C GLY A 17 11.57 4.48 18.50
N SER A 18 11.37 5.06 19.68
CA SER A 18 11.10 4.32 20.94
C SER A 18 9.62 4.05 21.19
N ALA A 19 8.73 4.33 20.22
CA ALA A 19 7.32 4.03 20.35
C ALA A 19 7.06 2.51 20.29
N SER A 20 5.90 2.09 20.83
CA SER A 20 5.47 0.69 20.70
C SER A 20 5.52 0.22 19.25
N ASN A 21 6.06 -0.98 19.01
CA ASN A 21 6.24 -1.55 17.67
C ASN A 21 4.93 -2.07 17.03
N SER A 22 3.79 -1.58 17.50
CA SER A 22 2.47 -1.89 16.99
C SER A 22 2.08 -0.88 15.90
N THR A 23 1.84 -1.35 14.69
CA THR A 23 1.22 -0.55 13.62
C THR A 23 -0.29 -0.73 13.72
N GLY A 24 -1.00 0.29 14.19
CA GLY A 24 -2.46 0.34 14.13
C GLY A 24 -2.95 0.65 12.72
N THR A 25 -4.23 0.46 12.50
CA THR A 25 -4.91 0.90 11.26
C THR A 25 -5.94 1.96 11.60
N THR A 26 -6.05 2.96 10.74
CA THR A 26 -7.12 3.97 10.75
C THR A 26 -8.16 3.61 9.70
N GLU A 27 -9.42 3.87 9.99
CA GLU A 27 -10.53 3.62 9.07
C GLU A 27 -10.72 4.82 8.13
N TYR A 28 -10.84 4.52 6.83
CA TYR A 28 -11.12 5.51 5.77
C TYR A 28 -12.20 5.00 4.84
N ASP A 29 -13.03 5.91 4.34
CA ASP A 29 -14.12 5.54 3.44
C ASP A 29 -13.61 5.15 2.05
N ILE A 30 -14.18 4.09 1.49
CA ILE A 30 -14.07 3.76 0.07
C ILE A 30 -15.38 4.20 -0.59
N LEU A 31 -15.33 5.25 -1.39
CA LEU A 31 -16.54 5.82 -1.98
C LEU A 31 -17.15 4.89 -3.04
N THR A 32 -18.49 4.87 -3.09
CA THR A 32 -19.21 4.20 -4.16
C THR A 32 -18.75 4.72 -5.52
N GLY A 33 -18.40 3.81 -6.42
CA GLY A 33 -17.86 4.14 -7.73
C GLY A 33 -16.34 4.33 -7.78
N THR A 34 -15.61 4.05 -6.69
CA THR A 34 -14.15 3.97 -6.73
C THR A 34 -13.73 2.94 -7.78
N THR A 35 -13.01 3.42 -8.79
CA THR A 35 -12.52 2.60 -9.90
C THR A 35 -11.24 1.88 -9.54
N GLY A 36 -11.16 0.63 -9.93
CA GLY A 36 -10.01 -0.24 -9.66
C GLY A 36 -10.12 -0.98 -8.32
N SER A 37 -9.50 -2.14 -8.27
CA SER A 37 -9.34 -2.90 -7.03
C SER A 37 -8.20 -2.32 -6.20
N ILE A 38 -8.33 -2.39 -4.88
CA ILE A 38 -7.26 -2.01 -3.93
C ILE A 38 -6.88 -3.27 -3.17
N PHE A 39 -5.61 -3.64 -3.18
CA PHE A 39 -5.11 -4.89 -2.60
C PHE A 39 -4.31 -4.65 -1.32
N THR A 40 -4.27 -5.63 -0.44
CA THR A 40 -3.40 -5.57 0.76
C THR A 40 -1.95 -5.31 0.35
N GLY A 41 -1.38 -4.23 0.92
CA GLY A 41 -0.04 -3.75 0.58
C GLY A 41 -0.02 -2.67 -0.49
N ASP A 42 -1.17 -2.26 -1.06
CA ASP A 42 -1.22 -1.11 -1.96
C ASP A 42 -1.05 0.20 -1.20
N PRO A 43 -0.19 1.11 -1.67
CA PRO A 43 -0.16 2.47 -1.19
C PRO A 43 -1.42 3.22 -1.64
N VAL A 44 -2.01 3.97 -0.74
CA VAL A 44 -3.23 4.74 -0.98
C VAL A 44 -3.03 6.23 -0.73
N LYS A 45 -3.84 7.03 -1.41
CA LYS A 45 -3.93 8.49 -1.27
C LYS A 45 -5.35 8.92 -0.96
N MET A 46 -5.49 10.09 -0.33
CA MET A 46 -6.79 10.75 -0.23
C MET A 46 -7.20 11.34 -1.59
N VAL A 47 -8.48 11.23 -1.90
CA VAL A 47 -9.08 11.98 -3.02
C VAL A 47 -9.88 13.17 -2.50
N ASN A 48 -10.05 14.19 -3.32
CA ASN A 48 -10.72 15.44 -2.94
C ASN A 48 -12.21 15.29 -2.59
N THR A 49 -12.79 14.12 -2.81
CA THR A 49 -14.17 13.76 -2.44
C THR A 49 -14.27 13.11 -1.05
N GLY A 50 -13.13 12.97 -0.32
CA GLY A 50 -13.10 12.47 1.05
C GLY A 50 -12.87 10.96 1.20
N GLY A 51 -12.75 10.21 0.10
CA GLY A 51 -12.41 8.79 0.14
C GLY A 51 -10.96 8.52 -0.19
N ILE A 52 -10.61 7.24 -0.33
CA ILE A 52 -9.28 6.80 -0.73
C ILE A 52 -9.25 6.21 -2.14
N ALA A 53 -8.08 6.27 -2.76
CA ALA A 53 -7.78 5.58 -4.03
C ALA A 53 -6.33 5.08 -4.00
N VAL A 54 -6.00 4.16 -4.92
CA VAL A 54 -4.63 3.70 -5.09
C VAL A 54 -3.72 4.86 -5.49
N ALA A 55 -2.56 4.95 -4.87
CA ALA A 55 -1.56 5.96 -5.20
C ALA A 55 -0.65 5.47 -6.34
N ALA A 56 -0.28 6.40 -7.21
CA ALA A 56 0.73 6.22 -8.25
C ALA A 56 2.06 6.88 -7.86
N ALA A 57 3.10 6.68 -8.66
CA ALA A 57 4.38 7.37 -8.48
C ALA A 57 4.21 8.90 -8.47
N GLY A 58 4.79 9.57 -7.48
CA GLY A 58 4.71 11.02 -7.30
C GLY A 58 3.47 11.52 -6.55
N ASP A 59 2.47 10.68 -6.26
CA ASP A 59 1.33 11.05 -5.42
C ASP A 59 1.74 11.21 -3.95
N LEU A 60 1.01 12.07 -3.21
CA LEU A 60 1.14 12.12 -1.75
C LEU A 60 0.50 10.87 -1.15
N LEU A 61 1.30 10.10 -0.43
CA LEU A 61 0.82 8.90 0.23
C LEU A 61 0.07 9.25 1.52
N LEU A 62 -1.12 8.67 1.70
CA LEU A 62 -1.83 8.63 2.97
C LEU A 62 -1.27 7.51 3.84
N GLY A 63 -1.10 6.32 3.27
CA GLY A 63 -0.67 5.13 3.98
C GLY A 63 -0.74 3.89 3.11
N VAL A 64 -0.84 2.73 3.75
CA VAL A 64 -0.87 1.42 3.09
C VAL A 64 -2.13 0.66 3.48
N PHE A 65 -2.87 0.21 2.47
CA PHE A 65 -4.11 -0.55 2.63
C PHE A 65 -3.83 -1.96 3.17
N GLN A 66 -4.58 -2.38 4.20
CA GLN A 66 -4.45 -3.69 4.83
C GLN A 66 -5.68 -4.58 4.66
N GLY A 67 -6.78 -4.03 4.18
CA GLY A 67 -8.04 -4.74 3.99
C GLY A 67 -9.22 -3.77 4.08
N CYS A 68 -10.43 -4.30 3.91
CA CYS A 68 -11.65 -3.52 3.97
C CYS A 68 -12.82 -4.31 4.57
N ARG A 69 -13.84 -3.57 4.94
CA ARG A 69 -15.15 -4.07 5.33
C ARG A 69 -16.20 -3.37 4.47
N TYR A 70 -17.17 -4.09 3.98
CA TYR A 70 -18.29 -3.55 3.22
C TYR A 70 -19.51 -4.45 3.33
N THR A 71 -20.70 -3.92 3.04
CA THR A 71 -21.92 -4.71 2.93
C THR A 71 -22.16 -5.07 1.45
N ASP A 72 -22.35 -6.33 1.16
CA ASP A 72 -22.61 -6.80 -0.19
C ASP A 72 -24.08 -6.58 -0.62
N SER A 73 -24.41 -6.95 -1.85
CA SER A 73 -25.76 -6.80 -2.40
C SER A 73 -26.82 -7.71 -1.74
N ALA A 74 -26.40 -8.72 -1.00
CA ALA A 74 -27.30 -9.60 -0.22
C ALA A 74 -27.60 -9.04 1.18
N GLY A 75 -26.85 -7.99 1.60
CA GLY A 75 -26.95 -7.40 2.92
C GLY A 75 -25.98 -8.01 3.94
N ASP A 76 -25.05 -8.84 3.49
CA ASP A 76 -24.05 -9.46 4.35
C ASP A 76 -22.81 -8.59 4.51
N VAL A 77 -22.31 -8.49 5.76
CA VAL A 77 -21.07 -7.76 6.05
C VAL A 77 -19.85 -8.63 5.69
N ILE A 78 -19.07 -8.18 4.73
CA ILE A 78 -17.87 -8.86 4.21
C ILE A 78 -16.61 -8.17 4.72
N TYR A 79 -15.69 -8.95 5.27
CA TYR A 79 -14.31 -8.55 5.53
C TYR A 79 -13.41 -9.16 4.46
N SER A 80 -12.67 -8.32 3.75
CA SER A 80 -11.85 -8.75 2.62
C SER A 80 -10.44 -8.20 2.70
N SER A 81 -9.47 -8.98 2.21
CA SER A 81 -8.08 -8.54 2.04
C SER A 81 -7.88 -7.60 0.85
N TYR A 82 -8.89 -7.45 0.00
CA TYR A 82 -8.85 -6.50 -1.12
C TYR A 82 -10.23 -5.93 -1.40
N TRP A 83 -10.27 -4.75 -2.00
CA TRP A 83 -11.50 -4.12 -2.48
C TRP A 83 -11.74 -4.48 -3.94
N PRO A 84 -12.86 -5.17 -4.27
CA PRO A 84 -13.19 -5.50 -5.66
C PRO A 84 -13.70 -4.28 -6.43
N THR A 85 -13.21 -4.08 -7.67
CA THR A 85 -13.54 -2.92 -8.50
C THR A 85 -15.02 -2.72 -8.84
N THR A 86 -15.83 -3.78 -8.76
CA THR A 86 -17.26 -3.74 -9.13
C THR A 86 -18.20 -3.67 -7.92
N THR A 87 -17.65 -3.52 -6.72
CA THR A 87 -18.44 -3.49 -5.50
C THR A 87 -19.16 -2.14 -5.36
N ALA A 88 -20.48 -2.18 -5.30
CA ALA A 88 -21.32 -1.04 -4.98
C ALA A 88 -21.74 -1.14 -3.51
N SER A 89 -21.04 -0.46 -2.63
CA SER A 89 -21.36 -0.38 -1.21
C SER A 89 -21.25 1.08 -0.77
N ALA A 90 -22.21 1.51 0.05
CA ALA A 90 -22.24 2.89 0.58
C ALA A 90 -21.55 2.98 1.96
N ASP A 91 -21.24 1.83 2.58
CA ASP A 91 -20.66 1.72 3.92
C ASP A 91 -19.27 1.07 3.91
N ALA A 92 -18.60 1.09 2.76
CA ALA A 92 -17.29 0.49 2.60
C ALA A 92 -16.20 1.29 3.34
N VAL A 93 -15.47 0.58 4.19
CA VAL A 93 -14.39 1.14 5.01
C VAL A 93 -13.09 0.37 4.74
N ALA A 94 -12.03 1.10 4.50
CA ALA A 94 -10.67 0.59 4.37
C ALA A 94 -9.92 0.68 5.70
N PHE A 95 -9.10 -0.31 5.98
CA PHE A 95 -8.13 -0.29 7.08
C PHE A 95 -6.76 0.10 6.53
N VAL A 96 -6.26 1.27 6.92
CA VAL A 96 -5.02 1.86 6.39
C VAL A 96 -4.02 2.07 7.51
N VAL A 97 -2.77 1.63 7.29
CA VAL A 97 -1.64 2.00 8.14
C VAL A 97 -1.14 3.36 7.67
N ASP A 98 -1.45 4.41 8.42
CA ASP A 98 -1.20 5.82 8.10
C ASP A 98 -0.19 6.51 9.03
N ASP A 99 0.47 5.76 9.91
CA ASP A 99 1.50 6.29 10.81
C ASP A 99 2.74 6.72 10.00
N PRO A 100 3.14 8.00 10.05
CA PRO A 100 4.30 8.51 9.31
C PRO A 100 5.64 7.89 9.77
N ASN A 101 5.68 7.26 10.94
CA ASN A 101 6.84 6.53 11.47
C ASN A 101 6.79 5.03 11.16
N ALA A 102 5.76 4.54 10.46
CA ALA A 102 5.68 3.14 10.12
C ALA A 102 6.79 2.72 9.17
N LEU A 103 7.36 1.55 9.44
CA LEU A 103 8.35 0.89 8.61
C LEU A 103 7.70 -0.17 7.75
N PHE A 104 8.03 -0.14 6.47
CA PHE A 104 7.51 -1.10 5.51
C PHE A 104 8.66 -1.87 4.86
N GLU A 105 8.46 -3.16 4.70
CA GLU A 105 9.25 -3.98 3.81
C GLU A 105 8.61 -3.98 2.42
N VAL A 106 9.41 -3.79 1.39
CA VAL A 106 8.96 -3.77 0.00
C VAL A 106 10.05 -4.32 -0.91
N GLN A 107 9.65 -4.98 -1.99
CA GLN A 107 10.59 -5.44 -3.00
C GLN A 107 11.06 -4.27 -3.87
N SER A 108 12.37 -4.20 -4.17
CA SER A 108 12.91 -3.25 -5.13
C SER A 108 12.80 -3.76 -6.56
N ALA A 109 12.44 -2.89 -7.50
CA ALA A 109 12.46 -3.15 -8.95
C ALA A 109 13.88 -3.06 -9.55
N ALA A 110 14.92 -2.81 -8.75
CA ALA A 110 16.29 -2.74 -9.23
C ALA A 110 16.71 -4.06 -9.89
N THR A 111 17.39 -3.98 -11.05
CA THR A 111 18.01 -5.11 -11.72
C THR A 111 19.38 -5.38 -11.10
N GLY A 112 19.40 -6.12 -9.99
CA GLY A 112 20.64 -6.44 -9.27
C GLY A 112 20.47 -6.32 -7.76
N SER A 113 21.58 -6.53 -7.04
CA SER A 113 21.57 -6.40 -5.59
C SER A 113 21.45 -4.94 -5.16
N VAL A 114 20.55 -4.67 -4.24
CA VAL A 114 20.52 -3.40 -3.51
C VAL A 114 21.75 -3.34 -2.60
N VAL A 115 22.55 -2.30 -2.74
CA VAL A 115 23.83 -2.12 -2.02
C VAL A 115 23.67 -1.14 -0.86
N GLN A 116 24.55 -1.24 0.13
CA GLN A 116 24.51 -0.39 1.34
C GLN A 116 24.48 1.13 1.05
N THR A 117 25.01 1.57 -0.10
CA THR A 117 25.06 2.99 -0.46
C THR A 117 23.70 3.62 -0.76
N VAL A 118 22.63 2.84 -0.91
CA VAL A 118 21.26 3.36 -1.12
C VAL A 118 20.56 3.72 0.18
N VAL A 119 21.09 3.31 1.32
CA VAL A 119 20.53 3.67 2.63
C VAL A 119 20.63 5.19 2.82
N GLY A 120 19.50 5.81 3.14
CA GLY A 120 19.36 7.27 3.25
C GLY A 120 18.88 7.94 1.96
N LEU A 121 18.84 7.25 0.83
CA LEU A 121 18.23 7.75 -0.41
C LEU A 121 16.72 7.61 -0.38
N ASN A 122 16.07 8.30 -1.32
CA ASN A 122 14.63 8.26 -1.53
C ASN A 122 14.29 7.54 -2.83
N ALA A 123 13.12 6.93 -2.90
CA ALA A 123 12.61 6.28 -4.08
C ALA A 123 11.08 6.40 -4.16
N ASP A 124 10.54 6.43 -5.38
CA ASP A 124 9.11 6.37 -5.62
C ASP A 124 8.63 4.91 -5.68
N ILE A 125 7.36 4.72 -5.40
CA ILE A 125 6.67 3.46 -5.65
C ILE A 125 6.51 3.23 -7.14
N VAL A 126 6.48 1.96 -7.56
CA VAL A 126 6.06 1.54 -8.90
C VAL A 126 4.78 0.73 -8.75
N TYR A 127 3.68 1.35 -9.13
CA TYR A 127 2.39 0.69 -9.06
C TYR A 127 2.24 -0.35 -10.18
N THR A 128 1.90 -1.55 -9.77
CA THR A 128 1.44 -2.63 -10.65
C THR A 128 0.20 -3.24 -10.01
N ALA A 129 -0.86 -3.44 -10.79
CA ALA A 129 -2.10 -4.01 -10.27
C ALA A 129 -1.86 -5.34 -9.55
N GLY A 130 -2.47 -5.50 -8.39
CA GLY A 130 -2.36 -6.71 -7.59
C GLY A 130 -3.14 -7.89 -8.18
N SER A 131 -3.18 -8.98 -7.45
CA SER A 131 -3.84 -10.22 -7.87
C SER A 131 -5.13 -10.45 -7.09
N THR A 132 -6.25 -10.58 -7.78
CA THR A 132 -7.55 -10.95 -7.19
C THR A 132 -7.55 -12.37 -6.62
N THR A 133 -6.67 -13.24 -7.11
CA THR A 133 -6.53 -14.61 -6.63
C THR A 133 -5.88 -14.66 -5.23
N THR A 134 -4.89 -13.80 -4.99
CA THR A 134 -4.15 -13.77 -3.72
C THR A 134 -4.60 -12.65 -2.79
N GLY A 135 -5.34 -11.64 -3.30
CA GLY A 135 -5.71 -10.44 -2.57
C GLY A 135 -4.53 -9.51 -2.24
N ARG A 136 -3.37 -9.73 -2.87
CA ARG A 136 -2.12 -9.02 -2.57
C ARG A 136 -1.72 -8.05 -3.67
N SER A 137 -1.09 -6.97 -3.25
CA SER A 137 -0.44 -5.99 -4.09
C SER A 137 0.74 -6.57 -4.88
N ASN A 138 1.00 -5.99 -6.06
CA ASN A 138 2.20 -6.21 -6.86
C ASN A 138 3.06 -4.93 -6.95
N VAL A 139 2.85 -3.99 -6.04
CA VAL A 139 3.66 -2.77 -5.95
C VAL A 139 5.09 -3.11 -5.52
N ASP A 140 6.05 -2.43 -6.11
CA ASP A 140 7.46 -2.46 -5.73
C ASP A 140 8.03 -1.05 -5.61
N LEU A 141 9.25 -0.95 -5.11
CA LEU A 141 9.98 0.31 -5.01
C LEU A 141 10.82 0.51 -6.28
N SER A 142 10.83 1.73 -6.81
CA SER A 142 11.65 2.08 -7.98
C SER A 142 13.11 1.67 -7.78
N GLY A 143 13.70 1.11 -8.82
CA GLY A 143 15.14 0.81 -8.85
C GLY A 143 16.02 2.07 -9.00
N THR A 144 15.42 3.23 -9.31
CA THR A 144 16.11 4.52 -9.36
C THR A 144 15.97 5.20 -8.02
N MET A 145 17.08 5.33 -7.30
CA MET A 145 17.16 5.91 -5.97
C MET A 145 18.02 7.17 -6.00
N ALA A 146 17.59 8.24 -5.36
CA ALA A 146 18.23 9.53 -5.41
C ALA A 146 18.12 10.31 -4.08
N THR A 147 18.87 11.39 -3.94
CA THR A 147 18.79 12.30 -2.80
C THR A 147 17.63 13.29 -2.91
N GLY A 148 16.98 13.37 -4.07
CA GLY A 148 15.83 14.23 -4.31
C GLY A 148 14.58 13.81 -3.54
N THR A 149 13.53 14.62 -3.62
CA THR A 149 12.23 14.31 -3.00
C THR A 149 11.58 13.13 -3.71
N ALA A 150 11.14 12.13 -2.95
CA ALA A 150 10.37 10.99 -3.42
C ALA A 150 9.44 10.50 -2.31
N GLN A 151 8.60 9.52 -2.61
CA GLN A 151 7.53 9.06 -1.72
C GLN A 151 8.04 8.28 -0.50
N CYS A 152 9.11 7.52 -0.66
CA CYS A 152 9.66 6.65 0.38
C CYS A 152 11.14 6.94 0.63
N ARG A 153 11.57 6.79 1.90
CA ARG A 153 12.98 6.85 2.28
C ARG A 153 13.48 5.46 2.67
N ILE A 154 14.64 5.10 2.16
CA ILE A 154 15.29 3.82 2.44
C ILE A 154 16.08 3.95 3.73
N ILE A 155 15.87 3.04 4.68
CA ILE A 155 16.53 3.08 6.01
C ILE A 155 17.26 1.79 6.37
N GLY A 156 17.16 0.75 5.58
CA GLY A 156 17.90 -0.50 5.77
C GLY A 156 17.61 -1.52 4.69
#